data_357bb35dc80382337ebc630a4c11cef6
#
_entry.id   357bb35dc80382337ebc630a4c11cef6
#
_cell.length_a   1.000
_cell.length_b   1.000
_cell.length_c   1.000
_cell.angle_alpha   90.00
_cell.angle_beta   90.00
_cell.angle_gamma   90.00
#
_symmetry.space_group_name_H-M   'P 1'
#
loop_
_entity.id
_entity.type
_entity.pdbx_description
1 polymer ?
#
loop_
_entity_poly.entity_id
_entity_poly.type
_entity_poly.pdbx_seq_one_letter_code
_entity_poly.pdbx_strand_id
1 'polypeptide(L)'
;MNLNPLVIVIIGFVIMESANVISLYFLPGSKFANGIGVFKAWEKSKQDPEVHDLVKYLVYWVAGTKVISILLLVVILLTAQGKSLIFAGAAMVVSIATFFWRLFPLIRKMDRSNQIEPKNYSATLGWMILGLILVFLAAVIVTVLSSK
;
A
#
# COMPACT_ATOMS: atom_id res chain seq x y z
N MET A 1 20.96 15.22 16.40
CA MET A 1 20.51 13.81 16.36
C MET A 1 20.12 13.52 14.91
N ASN A 2 20.99 12.87 14.15
CA ASN A 2 20.65 12.53 12.74
C ASN A 2 19.72 11.33 12.76
N LEU A 3 18.42 11.56 12.46
CA LEU A 3 17.46 10.49 12.32
C LEU A 3 17.86 9.61 11.11
N ASN A 4 17.88 8.30 11.31
CA ASN A 4 18.18 7.35 10.26
C ASN A 4 17.14 7.51 9.11
N PRO A 5 17.56 7.73 7.85
CA PRO A 5 16.64 7.94 6.73
C PRO A 5 15.60 6.83 6.58
N LEU A 6 15.98 5.57 6.85
CA LEU A 6 15.06 4.44 6.75
C LEU A 6 13.97 4.50 7.81
N VAL A 7 14.28 4.94 9.03
CA VAL A 7 13.28 5.17 10.09
C VAL A 7 12.25 6.21 9.66
N ILE A 8 12.71 7.33 9.05
CA ILE A 8 11.81 8.38 8.57
C ILE A 8 10.85 7.83 7.50
N VAL A 9 11.38 7.06 6.54
CA VAL A 9 10.57 6.48 5.45
C VAL A 9 9.57 5.47 5.99
N ILE A 10 9.95 4.61 6.94
CA ILE A 10 9.02 3.65 7.56
C ILE A 10 7.92 4.38 8.34
N ILE A 11 8.25 5.43 9.10
CA ILE A 11 7.24 6.24 9.81
C ILE A 11 6.25 6.86 8.82
N GLY A 12 6.74 7.49 7.74
CA GLY A 12 5.88 8.06 6.70
C GLY A 12 4.97 7.02 6.06
N PHE A 13 5.49 5.83 5.80
CA PHE A 13 4.71 4.71 5.28
C PHE A 13 3.63 4.25 6.25
N VAL A 14 3.95 4.08 7.54
CA VAL A 14 2.99 3.70 8.59
C VAL A 14 1.85 4.73 8.69
N ILE A 15 2.15 6.02 8.64
CA ILE A 15 1.14 7.09 8.66
C ILE A 15 0.23 6.99 7.43
N MET A 16 0.82 6.86 6.25
CA MET A 16 0.08 6.74 4.99
C MET A 16 -0.83 5.50 4.98
N GLU A 17 -0.31 4.34 5.38
CA GLU A 17 -1.09 3.10 5.42
C GLU A 17 -2.17 3.12 6.51
N SER A 18 -1.94 3.80 7.63
CA SER A 18 -2.98 4.00 8.66
C SER A 18 -4.16 4.81 8.10
N ALA A 19 -3.89 5.88 7.35
CA ALA A 19 -4.93 6.65 6.67
C ALA A 19 -5.69 5.80 5.64
N ASN A 20 -4.99 4.94 4.89
CA ASN A 20 -5.60 3.99 3.96
C ASN A 20 -6.51 2.99 4.68
N VAL A 21 -6.10 2.44 5.82
CA VAL A 21 -6.90 1.51 6.62
C VAL A 21 -8.17 2.18 7.13
N ILE A 22 -8.07 3.41 7.64
CA ILE A 22 -9.23 4.19 8.08
C ILE A 22 -10.21 4.37 6.91
N SER A 23 -9.70 4.73 5.72
CA SER A 23 -10.53 4.86 4.52
C SER A 23 -11.23 3.55 4.15
N LEU A 24 -10.53 2.41 4.20
CA LEU A 24 -11.12 1.10 3.87
C LEU A 24 -12.21 0.67 4.84
N TYR A 25 -12.05 0.93 6.14
CA TYR A 25 -13.06 0.57 7.15
C TYR A 25 -14.28 1.49 7.15
N PHE A 26 -14.07 2.80 7.04
CA PHE A 26 -15.15 3.77 7.26
C PHE A 26 -15.72 4.35 5.96
N LEU A 27 -14.94 4.35 4.88
CA LEU A 27 -15.31 4.94 3.59
C LEU A 27 -14.89 4.01 2.41
N PRO A 28 -15.28 2.72 2.41
CA PRO A 28 -14.81 1.77 1.40
C PRO A 28 -15.12 2.20 -0.04
N GLY A 29 -16.25 2.88 -0.26
CA GLY A 29 -16.65 3.43 -1.56
C GLY A 29 -15.99 4.77 -1.92
N SER A 30 -15.00 5.24 -1.17
CA SER A 30 -14.24 6.45 -1.50
C SER A 30 -13.47 6.28 -2.81
N LYS A 31 -13.34 7.38 -3.58
CA LYS A 31 -12.42 7.46 -4.72
C LYS A 31 -11.01 7.92 -4.32
N PHE A 32 -10.82 8.24 -3.04
CA PHE A 32 -9.53 8.67 -2.47
C PHE A 32 -8.89 7.55 -1.65
N ALA A 33 -7.59 7.70 -1.41
CA ALA A 33 -6.77 6.70 -0.73
C ALA A 33 -6.89 5.34 -1.44
N ASN A 34 -6.95 4.24 -0.68
CA ASN A 34 -7.15 2.90 -1.24
C ASN A 34 -8.64 2.50 -1.33
N GLY A 35 -9.55 3.46 -1.28
CA GLY A 35 -10.98 3.18 -1.44
C GLY A 35 -11.29 2.58 -2.80
N ILE A 36 -12.30 1.70 -2.85
CA ILE A 36 -12.65 0.96 -4.06
C ILE A 36 -13.69 1.67 -4.94
N GLY A 37 -14.09 2.90 -4.58
CA GLY A 37 -15.06 3.68 -5.34
C GLY A 37 -14.60 4.10 -6.75
N VAL A 38 -13.30 3.96 -7.06
CA VAL A 38 -12.77 4.11 -8.42
C VAL A 38 -13.20 2.97 -9.35
N PHE A 39 -13.58 1.81 -8.82
CA PHE A 39 -14.01 0.66 -9.59
C PHE A 39 -15.53 0.70 -9.81
N LYS A 40 -15.97 0.70 -11.06
CA LYS A 40 -17.42 0.65 -11.40
C LYS A 40 -18.11 -0.59 -10.83
N ALA A 41 -17.36 -1.66 -10.55
CA ALA A 41 -17.86 -2.85 -9.89
C ALA A 41 -18.41 -2.58 -8.47
N TRP A 42 -17.89 -1.56 -7.76
CA TRP A 42 -18.43 -1.15 -6.46
C TRP A 42 -19.90 -0.71 -6.55
N GLU A 43 -20.22 0.16 -7.51
CA GLU A 43 -21.60 0.62 -7.69
C GLU A 43 -22.50 -0.50 -8.25
N LYS A 44 -21.97 -1.34 -9.15
CA LYS A 44 -22.71 -2.49 -9.68
C LYS A 44 -23.04 -3.52 -8.60
N SER A 45 -22.14 -3.76 -7.66
CA SER A 45 -22.35 -4.72 -6.58
C SER A 45 -23.54 -4.34 -5.68
N LYS A 46 -23.87 -3.05 -5.56
CA LYS A 46 -25.04 -2.59 -4.76
C LYS A 46 -26.39 -3.09 -5.28
N GLN A 47 -26.45 -3.57 -6.53
CA GLN A 47 -27.66 -4.13 -7.13
C GLN A 47 -27.90 -5.58 -6.69
N ASP A 48 -26.87 -6.25 -6.13
CA ASP A 48 -26.92 -7.59 -5.61
C ASP A 48 -26.34 -7.61 -4.19
N PRO A 49 -27.20 -7.75 -3.15
CA PRO A 49 -26.77 -7.70 -1.75
C PRO A 49 -25.70 -8.73 -1.39
N GLU A 50 -25.77 -9.95 -1.93
CA GLU A 50 -24.81 -11.02 -1.64
C GLU A 50 -23.42 -10.67 -2.22
N VAL A 51 -23.40 -10.18 -3.46
CA VAL A 51 -22.16 -9.72 -4.11
C VAL A 51 -21.59 -8.52 -3.39
N HIS A 52 -22.43 -7.58 -2.94
CA HIS A 52 -22.00 -6.38 -2.23
C HIS A 52 -21.35 -6.73 -0.87
N ASP A 53 -21.94 -7.65 -0.14
CA ASP A 53 -21.41 -8.11 1.15
C ASP A 53 -20.10 -8.87 0.97
N LEU A 54 -19.96 -9.70 -0.08
CA LEU A 54 -18.69 -10.32 -0.42
C LEU A 54 -17.60 -9.27 -0.73
N VAL A 55 -17.93 -8.22 -1.49
CA VAL A 55 -16.99 -7.14 -1.80
C VAL A 55 -16.56 -6.42 -0.52
N LYS A 56 -17.50 -6.09 0.38
CA LYS A 56 -17.18 -5.49 1.68
C LYS A 56 -16.28 -6.40 2.52
N TYR A 57 -16.62 -7.69 2.59
CA TYR A 57 -15.81 -8.68 3.30
C TYR A 57 -14.35 -8.66 2.82
N LEU A 58 -14.13 -8.68 1.51
CA LEU A 58 -12.77 -8.64 0.94
C LEU A 58 -12.05 -7.32 1.27
N VAL A 59 -12.75 -6.18 1.23
CA VAL A 59 -12.19 -4.87 1.61
C VAL A 59 -11.77 -4.86 3.08
N TYR A 60 -12.64 -5.33 3.98
CA TYR A 60 -12.34 -5.37 5.41
C TYR A 60 -11.22 -6.38 5.73
N TRP A 61 -11.14 -7.49 5.00
CA TRP A 61 -10.03 -8.42 5.12
C TRP A 61 -8.71 -7.77 4.72
N VAL A 62 -8.68 -7.06 3.59
CA VAL A 62 -7.49 -6.28 3.18
C VAL A 62 -7.13 -5.24 4.24
N ALA A 63 -8.10 -4.51 4.78
CA ALA A 63 -7.87 -3.55 5.86
C ALA A 63 -7.26 -4.23 7.10
N GLY A 64 -7.79 -5.38 7.51
CA GLY A 64 -7.26 -6.16 8.64
C GLY A 64 -5.82 -6.64 8.43
N THR A 65 -5.48 -7.14 7.25
CA THR A 65 -4.11 -7.55 6.93
C THR A 65 -3.14 -6.36 6.93
N LYS A 66 -3.58 -5.17 6.51
CA LYS A 66 -2.79 -3.93 6.61
C LYS A 66 -2.54 -3.52 8.07
N VAL A 67 -3.53 -3.68 8.96
CA VAL A 67 -3.33 -3.42 10.41
C VAL A 67 -2.22 -4.30 10.96
N ILE A 68 -2.20 -5.59 10.63
CA ILE A 68 -1.13 -6.51 11.05
C ILE A 68 0.22 -5.99 10.57
N SER A 69 0.35 -5.60 9.31
CA SER A 69 1.58 -5.08 8.73
C SER A 69 2.03 -3.79 9.42
N ILE A 70 1.10 -2.87 9.70
CA ILE A 70 1.37 -1.62 10.42
C ILE A 70 1.91 -1.90 11.82
N LEU A 71 1.26 -2.79 12.58
CA LEU A 71 1.70 -3.15 13.93
C LEU A 71 3.10 -3.78 13.93
N LEU A 72 3.39 -4.68 12.97
CA LEU A 72 4.73 -5.25 12.80
C LEU A 72 5.77 -4.17 12.49
N LEU A 73 5.45 -3.20 11.63
CA LEU A 73 6.36 -2.09 11.33
C LEU A 73 6.59 -1.19 12.55
N VAL A 74 5.56 -0.96 13.38
CA VAL A 74 5.71 -0.22 14.64
C VAL A 74 6.65 -0.97 15.58
N VAL A 75 6.50 -2.29 15.74
CA VAL A 75 7.44 -3.11 16.55
C VAL A 75 8.86 -2.99 15.99
N ILE A 76 9.04 -3.08 14.68
CA ILE A 76 10.35 -2.92 14.02
C ILE A 76 10.94 -1.53 14.35
N LEU A 77 10.16 -0.46 14.25
CA LEU A 77 10.60 0.90 14.57
C LEU A 77 11.06 1.04 16.04
N LEU A 78 10.43 0.32 16.96
CA LEU A 78 10.74 0.38 18.39
C LEU A 78 11.92 -0.51 18.78
N THR A 79 12.18 -1.59 18.05
CA THR A 79 13.10 -2.66 18.50
C THR A 79 14.29 -2.90 17.56
N ALA A 80 14.13 -2.63 16.24
CA ALA A 80 15.16 -2.97 15.26
C ALA A 80 16.29 -1.93 15.25
N GLN A 81 17.53 -2.40 15.21
CA GLN A 81 18.74 -1.60 15.11
C GLN A 81 19.72 -2.20 14.10
N GLY A 82 20.59 -1.36 13.53
CA GLY A 82 21.67 -1.79 12.66
C GLY A 82 21.16 -2.65 11.49
N LYS A 83 21.70 -3.86 11.35
CA LYS A 83 21.38 -4.77 10.25
C LYS A 83 19.90 -5.20 10.21
N SER A 84 19.25 -5.35 11.36
CA SER A 84 17.82 -5.75 11.40
C SER A 84 16.92 -4.73 10.74
N LEU A 85 17.19 -3.44 10.93
CA LEU A 85 16.46 -2.36 10.29
C LEU A 85 16.68 -2.37 8.76
N ILE A 86 17.91 -2.61 8.31
CA ILE A 86 18.24 -2.71 6.88
C ILE A 86 17.49 -3.87 6.23
N PHE A 87 17.48 -5.05 6.88
CA PHE A 87 16.72 -6.21 6.37
C PHE A 87 15.22 -5.95 6.30
N ALA A 88 14.66 -5.26 7.30
CA ALA A 88 13.25 -4.87 7.29
C ALA A 88 12.95 -3.93 6.11
N GLY A 89 13.81 -2.93 5.85
CA GLY A 89 13.67 -2.04 4.70
C GLY A 89 13.77 -2.78 3.36
N ALA A 90 14.70 -3.71 3.22
CA ALA A 90 14.84 -4.54 2.03
C ALA A 90 13.59 -5.44 1.82
N ALA A 91 13.05 -6.02 2.89
CA ALA A 91 11.81 -6.80 2.85
C ALA A 91 10.63 -5.94 2.41
N MET A 92 10.55 -4.68 2.84
CA MET A 92 9.53 -3.73 2.37
C MET A 92 9.62 -3.48 0.86
N VAL A 93 10.83 -3.25 0.32
CA VAL A 93 11.05 -3.09 -1.13
C VAL A 93 10.51 -4.30 -1.89
N VAL A 94 10.87 -5.51 -1.48
CA VAL A 94 10.41 -6.75 -2.12
C VAL A 94 8.89 -6.89 -2.01
N SER A 95 8.32 -6.65 -0.82
CA SER A 95 6.86 -6.76 -0.59
C SER A 95 6.08 -5.80 -1.47
N ILE A 96 6.49 -4.54 -1.56
CA ILE A 96 5.83 -3.53 -2.40
C ILE A 96 5.99 -3.88 -3.88
N ALA A 97 7.14 -4.41 -4.31
CA ALA A 97 7.39 -4.81 -5.69
C ALA A 97 6.48 -5.95 -6.15
N THR A 98 5.96 -6.80 -5.25
CA THR A 98 4.99 -7.86 -5.60
C THR A 98 3.71 -7.31 -6.23
N PHE A 99 3.38 -6.02 -6.00
CA PHE A 99 2.30 -5.32 -6.69
C PHE A 99 2.37 -5.47 -8.21
N PHE A 100 3.56 -5.42 -8.79
CA PHE A 100 3.74 -5.48 -10.23
C PHE A 100 3.55 -6.89 -10.82
N TRP A 101 3.53 -7.94 -9.99
CA TRP A 101 3.42 -9.31 -10.47
C TRP A 101 1.99 -9.66 -10.95
N ARG A 102 0.99 -9.51 -10.09
CA ARG A 102 -0.40 -9.92 -10.39
C ARG A 102 -1.39 -8.76 -10.36
N LEU A 103 -1.23 -7.85 -9.39
CA LEU A 103 -2.21 -6.80 -9.16
C LEU A 103 -2.14 -5.72 -10.26
N PHE A 104 -0.96 -5.26 -10.61
CA PHE A 104 -0.79 -4.24 -11.65
C PHE A 104 -1.30 -4.68 -13.03
N PRO A 105 -0.98 -5.88 -13.56
CA PRO A 105 -1.56 -6.36 -14.81
C PRO A 105 -3.09 -6.41 -14.80
N LEU A 106 -3.69 -6.83 -13.67
CA LEU A 106 -5.14 -6.85 -13.52
C LEU A 106 -5.75 -5.45 -13.56
N ILE A 107 -5.21 -4.52 -12.76
CA ILE A 107 -5.69 -3.12 -12.74
C ILE A 107 -5.55 -2.48 -14.13
N ARG A 108 -4.43 -2.73 -14.82
CA ARG A 108 -4.21 -2.23 -16.19
C ARG A 108 -5.23 -2.80 -17.19
N LYS A 109 -5.59 -4.08 -17.06
CA LYS A 109 -6.64 -4.69 -17.86
C LYS A 109 -8.00 -4.03 -17.58
N MET A 110 -8.34 -3.83 -16.31
CA MET A 110 -9.61 -3.19 -15.90
C MET A 110 -9.71 -1.75 -16.39
N ASP A 111 -8.61 -0.98 -16.30
CA ASP A 111 -8.54 0.40 -16.78
C ASP A 111 -8.77 0.47 -18.31
N ARG A 112 -8.09 -0.37 -19.08
CA ARG A 112 -8.28 -0.48 -20.53
C ARG A 112 -9.70 -0.90 -20.93
N SER A 113 -10.38 -1.67 -20.10
CA SER A 113 -11.77 -2.10 -20.30
C SER A 113 -12.80 -1.09 -19.77
N ASN A 114 -12.39 0.14 -19.43
CA ASN A 114 -13.24 1.19 -18.86
C ASN A 114 -14.00 0.76 -17.58
N GLN A 115 -13.42 -0.11 -16.77
CA GLN A 115 -14.00 -0.56 -15.49
C GLN A 115 -13.56 0.31 -14.32
N ILE A 116 -12.63 1.25 -14.53
CA ILE A 116 -12.06 2.15 -13.51
C ILE A 116 -12.27 3.60 -13.96
N GLU A 117 -12.49 4.49 -12.99
CA GLU A 117 -12.56 5.94 -13.12
C GLU A 117 -11.70 6.61 -12.06
N PRO A 118 -10.86 7.60 -12.44
CA PRO A 118 -10.66 8.20 -13.76
C PRO A 118 -9.86 7.31 -14.73
N LYS A 119 -9.91 7.62 -16.01
CA LYS A 119 -9.07 6.96 -17.04
C LYS A 119 -7.58 7.14 -16.70
N ASN A 120 -6.76 6.14 -17.06
CA ASN A 120 -5.32 6.09 -16.78
C ASN A 120 -4.98 5.94 -15.27
N TYR A 121 -5.96 5.57 -14.45
CA TYR A 121 -5.75 5.30 -13.03
C TYR A 121 -4.61 4.28 -12.81
N SER A 122 -4.54 3.24 -13.65
CA SER A 122 -3.49 2.22 -13.55
C SER A 122 -2.08 2.79 -13.73
N ALA A 123 -1.90 3.75 -14.65
CA ALA A 123 -0.61 4.40 -14.85
C ALA A 123 -0.23 5.27 -13.63
N THR A 124 -1.16 6.07 -13.12
CA THR A 124 -0.95 6.90 -11.92
C THR A 124 -0.56 6.02 -10.73
N LEU A 125 -1.32 4.95 -10.47
CA LEU A 125 -1.03 4.03 -9.38
C LEU A 125 0.33 3.35 -9.57
N GLY A 126 0.65 2.92 -10.79
CA GLY A 126 1.95 2.31 -11.11
C GLY A 126 3.13 3.23 -10.79
N TRP A 127 3.03 4.51 -11.17
CA TRP A 127 4.07 5.52 -10.86
C TRP A 127 4.17 5.81 -9.36
N MET A 128 3.05 5.87 -8.64
CA MET A 128 3.05 6.05 -7.18
C MET A 128 3.76 4.88 -6.47
N ILE A 129 3.46 3.65 -6.85
CA ILE A 129 4.09 2.46 -6.27
C ILE A 129 5.58 2.39 -6.63
N LEU A 130 5.95 2.70 -7.88
CA LEU A 130 7.35 2.77 -8.28
C LEU A 130 8.11 3.83 -7.48
N GLY A 131 7.53 5.02 -7.31
CA GLY A 131 8.10 6.09 -6.48
C GLY A 131 8.34 5.64 -5.04
N LEU A 132 7.37 4.94 -4.46
CA LEU A 132 7.49 4.39 -3.11
C LEU A 132 8.64 3.37 -3.00
N ILE A 133 8.77 2.48 -3.97
CA ILE A 133 9.90 1.52 -4.04
C ILE A 133 11.23 2.26 -4.09
N LEU A 134 11.34 3.29 -4.94
CA LEU A 134 12.58 4.05 -5.09
C LEU A 134 12.94 4.80 -3.80
N VAL A 135 11.97 5.35 -3.09
CA VAL A 135 12.18 6.02 -1.79
C VAL A 135 12.70 5.03 -0.75
N PHE A 136 12.09 3.85 -0.63
CA PHE A 136 12.58 2.81 0.28
C PHE A 136 13.97 2.31 -0.10
N LEU A 137 14.22 2.07 -1.39
CA LEU A 137 15.51 1.61 -1.88
C LEU A 137 16.61 2.64 -1.58
N ALA A 138 16.36 3.91 -1.86
CA ALA A 138 17.29 5.00 -1.55
C ALA A 138 17.58 5.08 -0.04
N ALA A 139 16.55 4.98 0.81
CA ALA A 139 16.72 4.99 2.25
C ALA A 139 17.55 3.79 2.76
N VAL A 140 17.35 2.60 2.21
CA VAL A 140 18.15 1.41 2.52
C VAL A 140 19.62 1.65 2.13
N ILE A 141 19.88 2.11 0.90
CA ILE A 141 21.24 2.36 0.41
C ILE A 141 21.95 3.39 1.28
N VAL A 142 21.31 4.53 1.57
CA VAL A 142 21.91 5.57 2.42
C VAL A 142 22.20 5.04 3.82
N THR A 143 21.28 4.27 4.41
CA THR A 143 21.50 3.65 5.74
C THR A 143 22.69 2.68 5.73
N VAL A 144 22.84 1.86 4.69
CA VAL A 144 23.99 0.94 4.53
C VAL A 144 25.32 1.71 4.41
N LEU A 145 25.33 2.77 3.62
CA LEU A 145 26.54 3.58 3.43
C LEU A 145 26.95 4.34 4.69
N SER A 146 25.97 4.80 5.48
CA SER A 146 26.21 5.52 6.73
C SER A 146 26.57 4.59 7.93
N SER A 147 26.42 3.28 7.76
CA SER A 147 26.73 2.28 8.80
C SER A 147 28.15 1.71 8.70
N LYS A 148 28.92 2.15 7.71
CA LYS A 148 30.34 1.84 7.53
C LYS A 148 31.22 2.89 8.18
#